data_2454ab027f34b4a77894f88fd205969d
#
_entry.id   2454ab027f34b4a77894f88fd205969d
#
_cell.length_a   1.000
_cell.length_b   1.000
_cell.length_c   1.000
_cell.angle_alpha   90.00
_cell.angle_beta   90.00
_cell.angle_gamma   90.00
#
_symmetry.space_group_name_H-M   'P 1'
#
loop_
_entity.id
_entity.type
_entity.pdbx_description
1 polymer ?
#
loop_
_entity_poly.entity_id
_entity_poly.type
_entity_poly.pdbx_seq_one_letter_code
_entity_poly.pdbx_strand_id
1 'polypeptide(L)'
;GAAGVMRTPFRTHDRRRGAQIVLASAPATRLASGDRAGEALRRVDILTQTALCAEAVGAMERALELTVEYLKTRKQFGVTLATFEALTHRAADMYVLLELARSLSSYATGTLAEGTADEIVASRAKLQICRSARQIGQEAIQMHGGIGMTAEYPVGHYVSRLTAIGHTLGDADAHLSRLANSITDWDMVSIG
;
A
#
# COMPACT_ATOMS: atom_id res chain seq x y z
N GLY A 1 19.34 -22.37 15.23
CA GLY A 1 18.02 -21.83 15.56
C GLY A 1 17.63 -22.22 16.98
N ALA A 2 16.67 -21.53 17.59
CA ALA A 2 16.17 -21.88 18.91
C ALA A 2 15.49 -23.27 18.88
N ALA A 3 15.54 -24.01 19.98
CA ALA A 3 14.91 -25.33 20.09
C ALA A 3 13.39 -25.20 19.82
N GLY A 4 12.84 -26.15 19.05
CA GLY A 4 11.42 -26.16 18.71
C GLY A 4 10.99 -25.11 17.69
N VAL A 5 11.90 -24.34 17.05
CA VAL A 5 11.60 -23.37 16.01
C VAL A 5 12.11 -23.85 14.65
N MET A 6 11.20 -24.15 13.75
CA MET A 6 11.52 -24.46 12.35
C MET A 6 11.23 -23.22 11.48
N ARG A 7 12.16 -22.89 10.59
CA ARG A 7 12.04 -21.74 9.68
C ARG A 7 12.31 -22.16 8.24
N THR A 8 11.32 -22.03 7.40
CA THR A 8 11.42 -22.30 5.95
C THR A 8 11.43 -20.96 5.20
N PRO A 9 12.58 -20.52 4.66
CA PRO A 9 12.67 -19.25 3.95
C PRO A 9 12.04 -19.35 2.56
N PHE A 10 11.45 -18.23 2.10
CA PHE A 10 10.95 -18.06 0.72
C PHE A 10 11.15 -16.62 0.23
N ARG A 11 10.90 -16.40 -1.05
CA ARG A 11 10.84 -15.07 -1.66
C ARG A 11 9.39 -14.66 -1.85
N THR A 12 9.06 -13.43 -1.46
CA THR A 12 7.76 -12.83 -1.72
C THR A 12 7.65 -12.37 -3.19
N HIS A 13 6.43 -12.02 -3.63
CA HIS A 13 6.18 -11.52 -4.99
C HIS A 13 7.05 -10.30 -5.36
N ASP A 14 7.27 -9.40 -4.42
CA ASP A 14 8.14 -8.23 -4.53
C ASP A 14 9.64 -8.54 -4.28
N ARG A 15 10.02 -9.84 -4.34
CA ARG A 15 11.38 -10.37 -4.15
C ARG A 15 12.00 -10.12 -2.77
N ARG A 16 11.22 -9.68 -1.79
CA ARG A 16 11.69 -9.61 -0.39
C ARG A 16 11.85 -10.99 0.22
N ARG A 17 12.56 -11.06 1.34
CA ARG A 17 12.75 -12.31 2.09
C ARG A 17 11.57 -12.50 3.03
N GLY A 18 10.93 -13.66 2.97
CA GLY A 18 9.94 -14.14 3.90
C GLY A 18 10.37 -15.46 4.52
N ALA A 19 9.70 -15.88 5.58
CA ALA A 19 9.87 -17.22 6.14
C ALA A 19 8.56 -17.71 6.76
N GLN A 20 8.26 -18.97 6.53
CA GLN A 20 7.29 -19.69 7.34
C GLN A 20 7.95 -20.12 8.63
N ILE A 21 7.31 -19.85 9.76
CA ILE A 21 7.80 -20.22 11.09
C ILE A 21 6.81 -21.21 11.69
N VAL A 22 7.32 -22.38 12.09
CA VAL A 22 6.57 -23.41 12.82
C VAL A 22 7.18 -23.55 14.20
N LEU A 23 6.32 -23.41 15.22
CA LEU A 23 6.70 -23.54 16.63
C LEU A 23 6.21 -24.89 17.15
N ALA A 24 7.13 -25.78 17.51
CA ALA A 24 6.85 -27.10 18.07
C ALA A 24 7.49 -27.18 19.47
N SER A 25 6.68 -26.95 20.50
CA SER A 25 7.14 -26.92 21.90
C SER A 25 8.32 -25.96 22.13
N ALA A 26 8.35 -24.85 21.39
CA ALA A 26 9.42 -23.86 21.54
C ALA A 26 9.30 -23.16 22.92
N PRO A 27 10.41 -22.98 23.64
CA PRO A 27 10.41 -22.19 24.88
C PRO A 27 9.93 -20.76 24.59
N ALA A 28 9.01 -20.25 25.41
CA ALA A 28 8.47 -18.92 25.26
C ALA A 28 8.29 -18.20 26.59
N THR A 29 8.45 -16.90 26.60
CA THR A 29 8.13 -16.04 27.73
C THR A 29 6.83 -15.30 27.43
N ARG A 30 5.87 -15.38 28.35
CA ARG A 30 4.61 -14.64 28.23
C ARG A 30 4.86 -13.15 28.50
N LEU A 31 4.60 -12.30 27.53
CA LEU A 31 4.76 -10.84 27.67
C LEU A 31 3.45 -10.16 28.09
N ALA A 32 2.31 -10.66 27.63
CA ALA A 32 0.99 -10.18 27.99
C ALA A 32 -0.07 -11.26 27.82
N SER A 33 -1.27 -11.05 28.36
CA SER A 33 -2.44 -11.94 28.18
C SER A 33 -3.73 -11.13 28.29
N GLY A 34 -4.86 -11.71 27.81
CA GLY A 34 -6.18 -11.08 27.84
C GLY A 34 -6.22 -9.76 27.09
N ASP A 35 -6.99 -8.79 27.58
CA ASP A 35 -7.23 -7.50 26.91
C ASP A 35 -5.96 -6.70 26.63
N ARG A 36 -4.97 -6.78 27.55
CA ARG A 36 -3.67 -6.10 27.36
C ARG A 36 -2.92 -6.63 26.13
N ALA A 37 -2.99 -7.93 25.88
CA ALA A 37 -2.38 -8.52 24.69
C ALA A 37 -3.14 -8.10 23.40
N GLY A 38 -4.48 -8.12 23.46
CA GLY A 38 -5.34 -7.67 22.36
C GLY A 38 -5.07 -6.21 21.98
N GLU A 39 -4.98 -5.33 22.97
CA GLU A 39 -4.70 -3.90 22.73
C GLU A 39 -3.31 -3.68 22.11
N ALA A 40 -2.29 -4.37 22.63
CA ALA A 40 -0.94 -4.28 22.06
C ALA A 40 -0.89 -4.74 20.60
N LEU A 41 -1.60 -5.82 20.25
CA LEU A 41 -1.68 -6.32 18.86
C LEU A 41 -2.41 -5.34 17.96
N ARG A 42 -3.58 -4.81 18.38
CA ARG A 42 -4.30 -3.79 17.60
C ARG A 42 -3.42 -2.57 17.31
N ARG A 43 -2.70 -2.09 18.33
CA ARG A 43 -1.80 -0.94 18.16
C ARG A 43 -0.68 -1.23 17.15
N VAL A 44 -0.07 -2.41 17.20
CA VAL A 44 0.96 -2.83 16.24
C VAL A 44 0.39 -2.92 14.83
N ASP A 45 -0.80 -3.45 14.66
CA ASP A 45 -1.47 -3.53 13.35
C ASP A 45 -1.70 -2.15 12.76
N ILE A 46 -2.24 -1.21 13.54
CA ILE A 46 -2.49 0.17 13.10
C ILE A 46 -1.18 0.86 12.70
N LEU A 47 -0.14 0.75 13.54
CA LEU A 47 1.19 1.31 13.27
C LEU A 47 1.77 0.74 11.96
N THR A 48 1.67 -0.58 11.77
CA THR A 48 2.20 -1.24 10.58
C THR A 48 1.41 -0.86 9.32
N GLN A 49 0.08 -0.80 9.41
CA GLN A 49 -0.76 -0.34 8.28
C GLN A 49 -0.41 1.10 7.88
N THR A 50 -0.27 2.00 8.85
CA THR A 50 0.07 3.40 8.57
C THR A 50 1.47 3.54 7.95
N ALA A 51 2.46 2.79 8.43
CA ALA A 51 3.79 2.75 7.84
C ALA A 51 3.79 2.21 6.41
N LEU A 52 3.00 1.16 6.13
CA LEU A 52 2.82 0.62 4.77
C LEU A 52 2.12 1.62 3.85
N CYS A 53 1.18 2.42 4.36
CA CYS A 53 0.55 3.49 3.58
C CYS A 53 1.58 4.55 3.16
N ALA A 54 2.44 4.97 4.06
CA ALA A 54 3.51 5.94 3.76
C ALA A 54 4.52 5.39 2.75
N GLU A 55 4.94 4.12 2.88
CA GLU A 55 5.80 3.44 1.90
C GLU A 55 5.13 3.39 0.51
N ALA A 56 3.84 3.07 0.46
CA ALA A 56 3.09 2.99 -0.79
C ALA A 56 2.99 4.35 -1.50
N VAL A 57 2.80 5.44 -0.75
CA VAL A 57 2.81 6.80 -1.34
C VAL A 57 4.13 7.08 -2.04
N GLY A 58 5.27 6.83 -1.41
CA GLY A 58 6.58 7.02 -2.05
C GLY A 58 6.79 6.11 -3.27
N ALA A 59 6.31 4.87 -3.23
CA ALA A 59 6.39 3.95 -4.37
C ALA A 59 5.50 4.40 -5.54
N MET A 60 4.28 4.91 -5.27
CA MET A 60 3.37 5.47 -6.28
C MET A 60 3.95 6.75 -6.91
N GLU A 61 4.51 7.64 -6.09
CA GLU A 61 5.18 8.86 -6.54
C GLU A 61 6.31 8.52 -7.51
N ARG A 62 7.19 7.59 -7.15
CA ARG A 62 8.28 7.18 -8.03
C ARG A 62 7.81 6.49 -9.30
N ALA A 63 6.76 5.68 -9.23
CA ALA A 63 6.16 5.07 -10.43
C ALA A 63 5.59 6.12 -11.39
N LEU A 64 4.92 7.15 -10.86
CA LEU A 64 4.42 8.27 -11.65
C LEU A 64 5.54 9.09 -12.29
N GLU A 65 6.58 9.45 -11.53
CA GLU A 65 7.76 10.16 -12.05
C GLU A 65 8.41 9.42 -13.22
N LEU A 66 8.69 8.12 -13.05
CA LEU A 66 9.26 7.27 -14.11
C LEU A 66 8.37 7.23 -15.35
N THR A 67 7.05 7.20 -15.14
CA THR A 67 6.08 7.20 -16.24
C THR A 67 6.11 8.53 -17.00
N VAL A 68 6.11 9.65 -16.29
CA VAL A 68 6.18 10.99 -16.90
C VAL A 68 7.51 11.20 -17.65
N GLU A 69 8.64 10.77 -17.07
CA GLU A 69 9.94 10.79 -17.72
C GLU A 69 9.94 9.97 -19.02
N TYR A 70 9.35 8.76 -18.97
CA TYR A 70 9.25 7.91 -20.14
C TYR A 70 8.40 8.53 -21.24
N LEU A 71 7.22 9.09 -20.91
CA LEU A 71 6.36 9.77 -21.88
C LEU A 71 7.06 10.96 -22.56
N LYS A 72 7.90 11.71 -21.83
CA LYS A 72 8.65 12.86 -22.35
C LYS A 72 9.82 12.46 -23.25
N THR A 73 10.38 11.28 -23.06
CA THR A 73 11.60 10.85 -23.77
C THR A 73 11.33 9.87 -24.90
N ARG A 74 10.34 8.97 -24.73
CA ARG A 74 10.01 7.95 -25.73
C ARG A 74 9.30 8.54 -26.94
N LYS A 75 9.79 8.24 -28.12
CA LYS A 75 9.19 8.67 -29.41
C LYS A 75 8.48 7.51 -30.09
N GLN A 76 7.30 7.78 -30.60
CA GLN A 76 6.51 6.93 -31.52
C GLN A 76 5.81 7.83 -32.53
N PHE A 77 5.57 7.35 -33.75
CA PHE A 77 4.93 8.12 -34.82
C PHE A 77 5.60 9.49 -35.09
N GLY A 78 6.90 9.58 -34.88
CA GLY A 78 7.69 10.80 -35.12
C GLY A 78 7.70 11.84 -33.98
N VAL A 79 6.90 11.67 -32.94
CA VAL A 79 6.76 12.60 -31.79
C VAL A 79 6.98 11.90 -30.46
N THR A 80 7.15 12.66 -29.37
CA THR A 80 7.21 12.09 -28.03
C THR A 80 5.82 11.62 -27.58
N LEU A 81 5.75 10.58 -26.73
CA LEU A 81 4.48 10.09 -26.21
C LEU A 81 3.71 11.16 -25.42
N ALA A 82 4.40 12.11 -24.80
CA ALA A 82 3.80 13.24 -24.08
C ALA A 82 2.98 14.19 -24.96
N THR A 83 3.07 14.12 -26.29
CA THR A 83 2.24 14.93 -27.20
C THR A 83 0.84 14.34 -27.38
N PHE A 84 0.61 13.10 -26.96
CA PHE A 84 -0.71 12.48 -27.05
C PHE A 84 -1.55 12.83 -25.82
N GLU A 85 -2.59 13.64 -25.98
CA GLU A 85 -3.47 14.10 -24.90
C GLU A 85 -4.01 12.95 -24.04
N ALA A 86 -4.41 11.85 -24.67
CA ALA A 86 -4.90 10.67 -23.95
C ALA A 86 -3.89 10.12 -22.92
N LEU A 87 -2.59 10.19 -23.20
CA LEU A 87 -1.56 9.74 -22.26
C LEU A 87 -1.28 10.79 -21.18
N THR A 88 -1.32 12.07 -21.51
CA THR A 88 -1.15 13.14 -20.51
C THR A 88 -2.32 13.20 -19.54
N HIS A 89 -3.57 12.99 -20.01
CA HIS A 89 -4.73 12.90 -19.12
C HIS A 89 -4.62 11.71 -18.16
N ARG A 90 -4.21 10.53 -18.64
CA ARG A 90 -3.98 9.35 -17.77
C ARG A 90 -2.90 9.62 -16.71
N ALA A 91 -1.82 10.31 -17.09
CA ALA A 91 -0.80 10.71 -16.12
C ALA A 91 -1.32 11.72 -15.08
N ALA A 92 -2.21 12.64 -15.49
CA ALA A 92 -2.89 13.56 -14.59
C ALA A 92 -3.82 12.82 -13.62
N ASP A 93 -4.57 11.82 -14.09
CA ASP A 93 -5.41 10.97 -13.24
C ASP A 93 -4.57 10.20 -12.20
N MET A 94 -3.40 9.68 -12.60
CA MET A 94 -2.47 9.06 -11.65
C MET A 94 -2.01 10.05 -10.58
N TYR A 95 -1.75 11.31 -10.95
CA TYR A 95 -1.36 12.35 -10.00
C TYR A 95 -2.49 12.65 -9.00
N VAL A 96 -3.74 12.76 -9.45
CA VAL A 96 -4.90 12.93 -8.58
C VAL A 96 -5.02 11.79 -7.57
N LEU A 97 -4.89 10.54 -8.03
CA LEU A 97 -4.92 9.36 -7.16
C LEU A 97 -3.78 9.34 -6.14
N LEU A 98 -2.58 9.79 -6.52
CA LEU A 98 -1.45 9.93 -5.62
C LEU A 98 -1.74 10.96 -4.53
N GLU A 99 -2.28 12.12 -4.87
CA GLU A 99 -2.58 13.16 -3.88
C GLU A 99 -3.70 12.76 -2.91
N LEU A 100 -4.72 12.02 -3.37
CA LEU A 100 -5.73 11.43 -2.50
C LEU A 100 -5.11 10.42 -1.52
N ALA A 101 -4.23 9.55 -2.00
CA ALA A 101 -3.51 8.59 -1.18
C ALA A 101 -2.58 9.28 -0.17
N ARG A 102 -1.87 10.33 -0.60
CA ARG A 102 -0.98 11.15 0.24
C ARG A 102 -1.75 11.81 1.37
N SER A 103 -2.90 12.42 1.07
CA SER A 103 -3.74 13.10 2.05
C SER A 103 -4.21 12.16 3.16
N LEU A 104 -4.73 10.98 2.80
CA LEU A 104 -5.19 10.02 3.80
C LEU A 104 -4.05 9.35 4.57
N SER A 105 -2.90 9.11 3.93
CA SER A 105 -1.71 8.60 4.62
C SER A 105 -1.18 9.63 5.64
N SER A 106 -1.15 10.91 5.28
CA SER A 106 -0.74 12.00 6.17
C SER A 106 -1.71 12.16 7.35
N TYR A 107 -3.01 12.09 7.09
CA TYR A 107 -4.03 12.12 8.14
C TYR A 107 -3.86 10.96 9.15
N ALA A 108 -3.71 9.72 8.66
CA ALA A 108 -3.50 8.58 9.54
C ALA A 108 -2.19 8.69 10.35
N THR A 109 -1.14 9.23 9.75
CA THR A 109 0.14 9.46 10.44
C THR A 109 0.01 10.53 11.51
N GLY A 110 -0.71 11.64 11.22
CA GLY A 110 -0.98 12.70 12.18
C GLY A 110 -1.77 12.21 13.40
N THR A 111 -2.84 11.43 13.17
CA THR A 111 -3.65 10.83 14.24
C THR A 111 -2.79 9.94 15.16
N LEU A 112 -1.86 9.16 14.60
CA LEU A 112 -0.92 8.39 15.40
C LEU A 112 0.08 9.26 16.17
N ALA A 113 0.56 10.34 15.58
CA ALA A 113 1.49 11.27 16.23
C ALA A 113 0.85 11.98 17.41
N GLU A 114 -0.46 12.22 17.37
CA GLU A 114 -1.28 12.75 18.47
C GLU A 114 -1.57 11.71 19.57
N GLY A 115 -1.08 10.49 19.42
CA GLY A 115 -1.21 9.39 20.39
C GLY A 115 -2.45 8.51 20.20
N THR A 116 -3.29 8.80 19.21
CA THR A 116 -4.51 8.06 18.94
C THR A 116 -4.27 6.95 17.92
N ALA A 117 -4.42 5.69 18.34
CA ALA A 117 -4.39 4.54 17.43
C ALA A 117 -5.82 4.19 17.00
N ASP A 118 -6.28 4.81 15.92
CA ASP A 118 -7.64 4.66 15.39
C ASP A 118 -7.65 3.66 14.21
N GLU A 119 -8.37 2.56 14.40
CA GLU A 119 -8.48 1.49 13.40
C GLU A 119 -9.29 1.91 12.17
N ILE A 120 -10.27 2.78 12.35
CA ILE A 120 -11.12 3.30 11.26
C ILE A 120 -10.31 4.24 10.37
N VAL A 121 -9.53 5.13 10.99
CA VAL A 121 -8.62 6.04 10.27
C VAL A 121 -7.59 5.23 9.48
N ALA A 122 -6.95 4.24 10.10
CA ALA A 122 -5.98 3.37 9.44
C ALA A 122 -6.62 2.58 8.28
N SER A 123 -7.85 2.07 8.46
CA SER A 123 -8.57 1.33 7.42
C SER A 123 -8.98 2.23 6.24
N ARG A 124 -9.39 3.48 6.49
CA ARG A 124 -9.67 4.46 5.43
C ARG A 124 -8.43 4.76 4.58
N ALA A 125 -7.31 5.01 5.24
CA ALA A 125 -6.04 5.24 4.56
C ALA A 125 -5.65 4.00 3.74
N LYS A 126 -5.69 2.80 4.33
CA LYS A 126 -5.30 1.56 3.66
C LYS A 126 -6.22 1.23 2.48
N LEU A 127 -7.54 1.45 2.57
CA LEU A 127 -8.48 1.29 1.46
C LEU A 127 -8.12 2.19 0.28
N GLN A 128 -7.87 3.49 0.53
CA GLN A 128 -7.48 4.42 -0.54
C GLN A 128 -6.13 4.03 -1.14
N ILE A 129 -5.15 3.68 -0.31
CA ILE A 129 -3.84 3.21 -0.77
C ILE A 129 -4.00 1.98 -1.69
N CYS A 130 -4.77 0.97 -1.31
CA CYS A 130 -4.98 -0.22 -2.13
C CYS A 130 -5.57 0.13 -3.51
N ARG A 131 -6.55 1.03 -3.56
CA ARG A 131 -7.20 1.48 -4.80
C ARG A 131 -6.27 2.29 -5.68
N SER A 132 -5.64 3.32 -5.11
CA SER A 132 -4.69 4.18 -5.84
C SER A 132 -3.48 3.40 -6.34
N ALA A 133 -2.88 2.56 -5.51
CA ALA A 133 -1.71 1.75 -5.84
C ALA A 133 -1.99 0.79 -7.01
N ARG A 134 -3.18 0.15 -7.00
CA ARG A 134 -3.59 -0.73 -8.09
C ARG A 134 -3.72 0.04 -9.40
N GLN A 135 -4.44 1.16 -9.40
CA GLN A 135 -4.68 1.93 -10.61
C GLN A 135 -3.41 2.59 -11.13
N ILE A 136 -2.64 3.26 -10.27
CA ILE A 136 -1.34 3.86 -10.65
C ILE A 136 -0.38 2.79 -11.19
N GLY A 137 -0.31 1.62 -10.54
CA GLY A 137 0.55 0.53 -10.98
C GLY A 137 0.16 -0.01 -12.36
N GLN A 138 -1.14 -0.22 -12.61
CA GLN A 138 -1.65 -0.68 -13.91
C GLN A 138 -1.39 0.36 -15.00
N GLU A 139 -1.66 1.64 -14.73
CA GLU A 139 -1.43 2.73 -15.67
C GLU A 139 0.07 2.90 -15.99
N ALA A 140 0.94 2.80 -14.98
CA ALA A 140 2.38 2.87 -15.17
C ALA A 140 2.88 1.76 -16.11
N ILE A 141 2.52 0.50 -15.86
CA ILE A 141 2.91 -0.63 -16.74
C ILE A 141 2.34 -0.41 -18.15
N GLN A 142 1.06 -0.03 -18.28
CA GLN A 142 0.41 0.18 -19.56
C GLN A 142 1.11 1.26 -20.39
N MET A 143 1.46 2.39 -19.78
CA MET A 143 2.12 3.50 -20.49
C MET A 143 3.58 3.23 -20.86
N HIS A 144 4.28 2.36 -20.14
CA HIS A 144 5.59 1.87 -20.53
C HIS A 144 5.53 0.77 -21.60
N GLY A 145 4.40 0.04 -21.69
CA GLY A 145 4.27 -1.11 -22.59
C GLY A 145 5.21 -2.26 -22.21
N GLY A 146 5.75 -2.96 -23.18
CA GLY A 146 6.57 -4.16 -22.96
C GLY A 146 7.74 -3.96 -22.01
N ILE A 147 8.42 -2.81 -22.03
CA ILE A 147 9.56 -2.51 -21.15
C ILE A 147 9.14 -2.44 -19.67
N GLY A 148 7.91 -2.01 -19.38
CA GLY A 148 7.41 -1.94 -18.00
C GLY A 148 7.25 -3.30 -17.33
N MET A 149 7.20 -4.39 -18.10
CA MET A 149 7.11 -5.76 -17.59
C MET A 149 8.48 -6.43 -17.44
N THR A 150 9.56 -5.80 -17.90
CA THR A 150 10.90 -6.38 -17.81
C THR A 150 11.51 -6.18 -16.42
N ALA A 151 12.40 -7.08 -16.01
CA ALA A 151 13.12 -6.96 -14.75
C ALA A 151 14.19 -5.86 -14.75
N GLU A 152 14.54 -5.36 -15.92
CA GLU A 152 15.59 -4.36 -16.15
C GLU A 152 15.09 -2.93 -15.92
N TYR A 153 13.77 -2.70 -16.08
CA TYR A 153 13.19 -1.38 -15.90
C TYR A 153 12.57 -1.20 -14.50
N PRO A 154 12.87 -0.09 -13.79
CA PRO A 154 12.54 0.04 -12.37
C PRO A 154 11.03 0.06 -12.06
N VAL A 155 10.18 0.51 -12.97
CA VAL A 155 8.73 0.67 -12.73
C VAL A 155 8.07 -0.63 -12.27
N GLY A 156 8.45 -1.77 -12.86
CA GLY A 156 7.90 -3.08 -12.50
C GLY A 156 8.20 -3.48 -11.04
N HIS A 157 9.32 -3.03 -10.48
CA HIS A 157 9.66 -3.29 -9.09
C HIS A 157 8.77 -2.50 -8.12
N TYR A 158 8.47 -1.24 -8.43
CA TYR A 158 7.53 -0.44 -7.64
C TYR A 158 6.11 -1.03 -7.70
N VAL A 159 5.66 -1.45 -8.89
CA VAL A 159 4.33 -2.09 -9.06
C VAL A 159 4.24 -3.42 -8.28
N SER A 160 5.28 -4.25 -8.33
CA SER A 160 5.33 -5.48 -7.52
C SER A 160 5.27 -5.18 -6.03
N ARG A 161 5.95 -4.12 -5.57
CA ARG A 161 5.90 -3.70 -4.16
C ARG A 161 4.53 -3.17 -3.76
N LEU A 162 3.92 -2.32 -4.60
CA LEU A 162 2.56 -1.81 -4.39
C LEU A 162 1.53 -2.96 -4.31
N THR A 163 1.66 -3.97 -5.17
CA THR A 163 0.83 -5.18 -5.12
C THR A 163 1.00 -5.92 -3.78
N ALA A 164 2.24 -6.13 -3.33
CA ALA A 164 2.50 -6.79 -2.04
C ALA A 164 1.93 -5.99 -0.86
N ILE A 165 2.10 -4.67 -0.84
CA ILE A 165 1.50 -3.79 0.18
C ILE A 165 -0.02 -3.89 0.14
N GLY A 166 -0.62 -3.93 -1.05
CA GLY A 166 -2.07 -4.03 -1.24
C GLY A 166 -2.69 -5.27 -0.59
N HIS A 167 -1.93 -6.34 -0.40
CA HIS A 167 -2.39 -7.58 0.24
C HIS A 167 -1.88 -7.76 1.68
N THR A 168 -0.99 -6.90 2.17
CA THR A 168 -0.44 -7.02 3.53
C THR A 168 -1.39 -6.37 4.53
N LEU A 169 -1.77 -7.09 5.59
CA LEU A 169 -2.69 -6.66 6.66
C LEU A 169 -4.10 -6.27 6.15
N GLY A 170 -4.59 -6.98 5.16
CA GLY A 170 -5.89 -6.76 4.51
C GLY A 170 -5.77 -6.04 3.18
N ASP A 171 -6.61 -6.45 2.25
CA ASP A 171 -6.78 -5.81 0.94
C ASP A 171 -7.91 -4.75 0.95
N ALA A 172 -8.23 -4.21 -0.21
CA ALA A 172 -9.28 -3.19 -0.34
C ALA A 172 -10.64 -3.69 0.15
N ASP A 173 -11.00 -4.94 -0.14
CA ASP A 173 -12.31 -5.48 0.22
C ASP A 173 -12.41 -5.76 1.73
N ALA A 174 -11.32 -6.22 2.36
CA ALA A 174 -11.25 -6.40 3.80
C ALA A 174 -11.42 -5.07 4.55
N HIS A 175 -10.74 -4.00 4.10
CA HIS A 175 -10.86 -2.68 4.71
C HIS A 175 -12.21 -2.03 4.42
N LEU A 176 -12.77 -2.21 3.22
CA LEU A 176 -14.12 -1.74 2.89
C LEU A 176 -15.17 -2.42 3.77
N SER A 177 -15.08 -3.74 3.94
CA SER A 177 -16.01 -4.50 4.81
C SER A 177 -15.92 -4.04 6.26
N ARG A 178 -14.71 -3.76 6.78
CA ARG A 178 -14.53 -3.22 8.13
C ARG A 178 -15.20 -1.86 8.29
N LEU A 179 -15.00 -0.96 7.32
CA LEU A 179 -15.61 0.37 7.33
C LEU A 179 -17.15 0.29 7.21
N ALA A 180 -17.67 -0.58 6.37
CA ALA A 180 -19.11 -0.78 6.21
C ALA A 180 -19.77 -1.30 7.50
N ASN A 181 -19.11 -2.21 8.21
CA ASN A 181 -19.61 -2.75 9.48
C ASN A 181 -19.59 -1.71 10.62
N SER A 182 -18.74 -0.68 10.52
CA SER A 182 -18.66 0.39 11.54
C SER A 182 -19.51 1.62 11.22
N ILE A 183 -20.27 1.62 10.11
CA ILE A 183 -21.03 2.82 9.67
C ILE A 183 -22.13 3.21 10.64
N THR A 184 -22.66 2.27 11.41
CA THR A 184 -23.69 2.52 12.43
C THR A 184 -23.15 3.25 13.66
N ASP A 185 -21.84 3.25 13.84
CA ASP A 185 -21.15 3.88 14.97
C ASP A 185 -20.79 5.35 14.69
N TRP A 186 -21.15 5.85 13.50
CA TRP A 186 -20.84 7.21 13.08
C TRP A 186 -22.04 8.13 13.34
N ASP A 187 -21.78 9.25 14.00
CA ASP A 187 -22.77 10.32 14.12
C ASP A 187 -23.16 10.82 12.72
N MET A 188 -24.45 10.72 12.41
CA MET A 188 -25.00 11.30 11.19
C MET A 188 -24.87 12.82 11.28
N VAL A 189 -24.15 13.44 10.35
CA VAL A 189 -24.12 14.90 10.23
C VAL A 189 -25.53 15.36 9.89
N SER A 190 -26.21 16.02 10.83
CA SER A 190 -27.46 16.72 10.54
C SER A 190 -27.15 17.88 9.58
N ILE A 191 -27.57 17.73 8.34
CA ILE A 191 -27.59 18.84 7.39
C ILE A 191 -28.83 19.67 7.75
N GLY A 192 -28.63 20.74 8.51
CA GLY A 192 -29.65 21.72 8.84
C GLY A 192 -29.97 22.61 7.65
#